data_8bd4caa60b829d1040052d1d26410ed0
#
_entry.id   8bd4caa60b829d1040052d1d26410ed0
#
_cell.length_a   1.000
_cell.length_b   1.000
_cell.length_c   1.000
_cell.angle_alpha   90.00
_cell.angle_beta   90.00
_cell.angle_gamma   90.00
#
_symmetry.space_group_name_H-M   'P 1'
#
loop_
_entity.id
_entity.type
_entity.pdbx_description
1 polymer ?
#
loop_
_entity_poly.entity_id
_entity_poly.type
_entity_poly.pdbx_seq_one_letter_code
_entity_poly.pdbx_strand_id
1 'polypeptide(L)' 'MHTEEQIKNIADALLSSFLPKDSNETELTFHFTIPPNQSYKVWYKRKKAVWEFIKYEEDKE' A
#
# COMPACT_ATOMS: atom_id res chain seq x y z
N MET A 1 3.32 15.25 -9.35
CA MET A 1 3.12 13.80 -9.53
C MET A 1 4.14 13.02 -8.72
N HIS A 2 3.70 12.00 -8.03
CA HIS A 2 4.60 11.19 -7.21
C HIS A 2 5.09 9.99 -7.99
N THR A 3 6.34 9.61 -7.77
CA THR A 3 6.91 8.44 -8.42
C THR A 3 6.44 7.16 -7.71
N GLU A 4 6.57 6.04 -8.40
CA GLU A 4 6.25 4.74 -7.79
C GLU A 4 7.08 4.53 -6.51
N GLU A 5 8.34 4.92 -6.54
CA GLU A 5 9.20 4.78 -5.38
C GLU A 5 8.71 5.59 -4.19
N GLN A 6 8.26 6.82 -4.43
CA GLN A 6 7.69 7.64 -3.37
C GLN A 6 6.42 7.03 -2.80
N ILE A 7 5.55 6.55 -3.68
CA ILE A 7 4.31 5.92 -3.27
C ILE A 7 4.60 4.66 -2.45
N LYS A 8 5.55 3.87 -2.91
CA LYS A 8 5.94 2.66 -2.20
C LYS A 8 6.50 2.98 -0.82
N ASN A 9 7.35 4.00 -0.72
CA ASN A 9 7.95 4.39 0.56
C ASN A 9 6.88 4.83 1.55
N ILE A 10 5.91 5.60 1.10
CA ILE A 10 4.82 6.06 1.96
C ILE A 10 3.95 4.88 2.36
N ALA A 11 3.64 4.01 1.40
CA ALA A 11 2.83 2.83 1.67
C ALA A 11 3.52 1.90 2.67
N ASP A 12 4.83 1.70 2.51
CA ASP A 12 5.60 0.87 3.44
C ASP A 12 5.56 1.42 4.86
N ALA A 13 5.63 2.74 4.99
CA ALA A 13 5.55 3.38 6.29
C ALA A 13 4.17 3.19 6.93
N LEU A 14 3.13 3.15 6.13
CA LEU A 14 1.76 2.95 6.60
C LEU A 14 1.40 1.48 6.78
N LEU A 15 2.15 0.61 6.16
CA LEU A 15 1.83 -0.81 6.12
C LEU A 15 1.63 -1.40 7.52
N SER A 16 2.47 -1.02 8.46
CA SER A 16 2.38 -1.56 9.82
C SER A 16 1.06 -1.24 10.49
N SER A 17 0.41 -0.14 10.09
CA SER A 17 -0.90 0.24 10.63
C SER A 17 -2.04 -0.53 9.98
N PHE A 18 -1.80 -1.12 8.82
CA PHE A 18 -2.82 -1.83 8.06
C PHE A 18 -2.62 -3.33 8.01
N LEU A 19 -1.61 -3.85 8.69
CA LEU A 19 -1.34 -5.27 8.66
C LEU A 19 -2.54 -6.05 9.21
N PRO A 20 -2.99 -7.10 8.51
CA PRO A 20 -4.09 -7.91 9.01
C PRO A 20 -3.67 -8.68 10.25
N LYS A 21 -4.60 -8.84 11.17
CA LYS A 21 -4.34 -9.61 12.39
C LYS A 21 -4.41 -11.10 12.14
N ASP A 22 -5.04 -11.48 11.06
CA ASP A 22 -5.21 -12.88 10.70
C ASP A 22 -3.98 -13.36 9.94
N SER A 23 -3.28 -14.33 10.49
CA SER A 23 -2.06 -14.87 9.88
C SER A 23 -2.33 -15.62 8.57
N ASN A 24 -3.58 -15.91 8.28
CA ASN A 24 -3.95 -16.59 7.03
C ASN A 24 -4.10 -15.63 5.86
N GLU A 25 -4.11 -14.34 6.12
CA GLU A 25 -4.22 -13.35 5.06
C GLU A 25 -2.94 -13.30 4.26
N THR A 26 -3.07 -13.37 2.95
CA THR A 26 -1.93 -13.32 2.05
C THR A 26 -1.95 -12.12 1.13
N GLU A 27 -3.02 -11.35 1.16
CA GLU A 27 -3.17 -10.17 0.33
C GLU A 27 -3.67 -9.01 1.17
N LEU A 28 -3.19 -7.83 0.84
CA LEU A 28 -3.57 -6.63 1.55
C LEU A 28 -3.74 -5.50 0.55
N THR A 29 -4.84 -4.77 0.68
CA THR A 29 -5.11 -3.62 -0.16
C THR A 29 -5.56 -2.48 0.73
N PHE A 30 -5.00 -1.29 0.52
CA PHE A 30 -5.44 -0.12 1.25
C PHE A 30 -5.20 1.13 0.41
N HIS A 31 -5.85 2.22 0.82
CA HIS A 31 -5.60 3.50 0.16
C HIS A 31 -5.09 4.52 1.15
N PHE A 32 -4.45 5.54 0.60
CA PHE A 32 -4.00 6.66 1.39
C PHE A 32 -4.00 7.91 0.52
N THR A 33 -3.95 9.06 1.16
CA THR A 33 -3.96 10.33 0.46
C THR A 33 -2.68 11.09 0.77
N ILE A 34 -2.04 11.60 -0.27
CA ILE A 34 -0.89 12.47 -0.14
C ILE A 34 -1.37 13.89 -0.39
N PRO A 35 -1.19 14.79 0.57
CA PRO A 35 -1.61 16.18 0.34
C PRO A 35 -0.96 16.78 -0.89
N PRO A 36 -1.65 17.66 -1.61
CA PRO A 36 -2.91 18.28 -1.19
C PRO A 36 -4.15 17.43 -1.46
N ASN A 37 -4.18 16.58 -2.49
CA ASN A 37 -5.38 15.82 -2.77
C ASN A 37 -5.15 14.63 -3.70
N GLN A 38 -4.01 13.98 -3.58
CA GLN A 38 -3.70 12.82 -4.42
C GLN A 38 -3.91 11.56 -3.61
N SER A 39 -4.86 10.74 -4.06
CA SER A 39 -5.16 9.47 -3.40
C SER A 39 -4.64 8.31 -4.23
N TYR A 40 -4.14 7.31 -3.57
CA TYR A 40 -3.59 6.13 -4.21
C TYR A 40 -4.09 4.88 -3.53
N LYS A 41 -4.27 3.84 -4.33
CA LYS A 41 -4.63 2.52 -3.83
C LYS A 41 -3.45 1.60 -4.11
N VAL A 42 -3.06 0.82 -3.12
CA VAL A 42 -1.88 -0.04 -3.24
C VAL A 42 -2.26 -1.48 -2.91
N TRP A 43 -1.55 -2.41 -3.51
CA TRP A 43 -1.75 -3.83 -3.31
C TRP A 43 -0.46 -4.47 -2.82
N TYR A 44 -0.58 -5.28 -1.77
CA TYR A 44 0.53 -6.03 -1.23
C TYR A 44 0.19 -7.51 -1.22
N LYS A 45 1.19 -8.34 -1.34
CA LYS A 45 1.04 -9.77 -1.25
C LYS A 45 2.09 -10.34 -0.31
N ARG A 46 1.70 -11.28 0.54
CA ARG A 46 2.63 -11.87 1.50
C ARG A 46 3.33 -13.07 0.89
N LYS A 47 4.65 -13.07 1.00
CA LYS A 47 5.49 -14.20 0.61
C LYS A 47 6.40 -14.52 1.78
N LYS A 48 6.35 -15.75 2.27
CA LYS A 48 7.25 -16.22 3.33
C LYS A 48 7.33 -15.25 4.52
N ALA A 49 6.18 -14.81 4.97
CA ALA A 49 6.06 -13.90 6.10
C ALA A 49 6.55 -12.47 5.82
N VAL A 50 6.78 -12.13 4.56
CA VAL A 50 7.16 -10.78 4.17
C VAL A 50 6.12 -10.21 3.22
N TRP A 51 5.70 -8.99 3.48
CA TRP A 51 4.77 -8.29 2.60
C TRP A 51 5.54 -7.61 1.48
N GLU A 52 5.08 -7.86 0.26
CA GLU A 52 5.72 -7.34 -0.94
C GLU A 52 4.77 -6.42 -1.68
N PHE A 53 5.27 -5.25 -2.05
CA PHE A 53 4.51 -4.27 -2.83
C PHE A 53 4.32 -4.84 -4.24
N ILE A 54 3.06 -4.92 -4.68
CA ILE A 54 2.74 -5.47 -5.99
C ILE A 54 2.49 -4.38 -7.01
N LYS A 55 1.55 -3.49 -6.72
CA LYS A 55 1.20 -2.41 -7.65
C LYS A 55 0.47 -1.29 -6.93
N TYR A 56 0.26 -0.22 -7.64
CA TYR A 56 -0.54 0.88 -7.14
C TYR A 56 -1.38 1.47 -8.28
N GLU A 57 -2.42 2.18 -7.91
CA GLU A 57 -3.24 2.94 -8.85
C GLU A 57 -3.54 4.30 -8.25
N GLU A 58 -3.53 5.32 -9.09
CA GLU A 58 -3.97 6.64 -8.68
C GLU A 58 -5.49 6.66 -8.68
N ASP A 59 -6.06 7.04 -7.56
CA ASP A 59 -7.51 7.12 -7.41
C ASP A 59 -7.96 8.53 -7.78
N LYS A 60 -8.51 8.67 -8.96
CA LYS A 60 -9.01 9.96 -9.43
C LYS A 60 -10.51 10.02 -9.25
N GLU A 61 -10.94 11.08 -8.62
CA GLU A 61 -12.36 11.35 -8.52
C GLU A 61 -12.88 12.09 -9.72
#